data_b9ca43829145f97ebd49ecd04addec58
#
_entry.id   b9ca43829145f97ebd49ecd04addec58
#
_cell.length_a   1.000
_cell.length_b   1.000
_cell.length_c   1.000
_cell.angle_alpha   90.00
_cell.angle_beta   90.00
_cell.angle_gamma   90.00
#
_symmetry.space_group_name_H-M   'P 1'
#
loop_
_entity.id
_entity.type
_entity.pdbx_description
1 polymer ?
#
loop_
_entity_poly.entity_id
_entity_poly.type
_entity_poly.pdbx_seq_one_letter_code
_entity_poly.pdbx_strand_id
1 'polypeptide(L)'
;MAYCVKCGVKLEEGARECPLCKTPVLLPPGLERGYSEPLFPQPLPPKGTEGITKTSKGIIELIVALLVVSEITIALTMWFSGNIEHSFVPLFSTAMGALVIAMALVAKHTYVAQATTHIVLVSLYLLGLDGTSTHLSWSLIAVGALLLLWVFAVFTTTKKAKAHHGWTALLLMASLLGYVAMINSIIAGNLTWFVPVALPTACVLFLGEGLFYFLFLTRKKNRLQLADLVFFNLIILFLTLTVLDIFMTHYRQGLWSLSWSLSLFSAAILLILLLVGVSASRRLRRYFTSQNRHR
;
A
#
# COMPACT_ATOMS: atom_id res chain seq x y z
N MET A 1 -2.13 59.53 -10.08
CA MET A 1 -2.07 58.21 -10.74
C MET A 1 -0.89 58.24 -11.70
N ALA A 2 0.07 57.32 -11.53
CA ALA A 2 1.27 57.23 -12.38
C ALA A 2 1.13 56.05 -13.34
N TYR A 3 1.64 56.21 -14.56
CA TYR A 3 1.66 55.17 -15.58
C TYR A 3 3.10 55.01 -16.10
N CYS A 4 3.47 53.78 -16.44
CA CYS A 4 4.77 53.51 -17.00
C CYS A 4 4.86 54.08 -18.41
N VAL A 5 5.89 54.90 -18.67
CA VAL A 5 6.11 55.56 -19.98
C VAL A 5 6.43 54.59 -21.11
N LYS A 6 6.87 53.36 -20.79
CA LYS A 6 7.26 52.36 -21.77
C LYS A 6 6.14 51.36 -22.11
N CYS A 7 5.37 50.90 -21.14
CA CYS A 7 4.34 49.88 -21.35
C CYS A 7 2.91 50.32 -20.99
N GLY A 8 2.71 51.56 -20.51
CA GLY A 8 1.38 52.11 -20.22
C GLY A 8 0.67 51.52 -18.99
N VAL A 9 1.30 50.62 -18.26
CA VAL A 9 0.71 50.02 -17.07
C VAL A 9 0.61 51.02 -15.94
N LYS A 10 -0.51 51.02 -15.23
CA LYS A 10 -0.74 51.84 -14.05
C LYS A 10 0.24 51.39 -12.94
N LEU A 11 1.02 52.31 -12.46
CA LEU A 11 1.97 52.12 -11.40
C LEU A 11 1.36 52.44 -10.05
N GLU A 12 1.74 51.68 -9.03
CA GLU A 12 1.45 52.06 -7.65
C GLU A 12 2.21 53.32 -7.26
N GLU A 13 1.61 54.12 -6.40
CA GLU A 13 2.24 55.36 -5.94
C GLU A 13 3.51 55.02 -5.14
N GLY A 14 4.66 55.54 -5.59
CA GLY A 14 5.96 55.25 -4.98
C GLY A 14 6.74 54.09 -5.59
N ALA A 15 6.26 53.46 -6.65
CA ALA A 15 6.98 52.41 -7.35
C ALA A 15 8.26 52.94 -7.99
N ARG A 16 9.41 52.38 -7.67
CA ARG A 16 10.75 52.74 -8.23
C ARG A 16 11.00 52.05 -9.57
N GLU A 17 10.33 50.95 -9.84
CA GLU A 17 10.44 50.22 -11.10
C GLU A 17 9.07 49.70 -11.56
N CYS A 18 8.89 49.61 -12.85
CA CYS A 18 7.68 49.02 -13.43
C CYS A 18 7.69 47.48 -13.24
N PRO A 19 6.66 46.86 -12.67
CA PRO A 19 6.64 45.43 -12.42
C PRO A 19 6.65 44.57 -13.70
N LEU A 20 6.20 45.17 -14.84
CA LEU A 20 6.10 44.46 -16.12
C LEU A 20 7.36 44.58 -16.99
N CYS A 21 7.88 45.81 -17.17
CA CYS A 21 9.01 46.04 -18.09
C CYS A 21 10.30 46.46 -17.39
N LYS A 22 10.31 46.48 -16.04
CA LYS A 22 11.45 46.85 -15.19
C LYS A 22 12.09 48.20 -15.53
N THR A 23 11.32 49.10 -16.17
CA THR A 23 11.79 50.43 -16.48
C THR A 23 11.84 51.22 -15.17
N PRO A 24 12.98 51.88 -14.83
CA PRO A 24 13.08 52.71 -13.62
C PRO A 24 12.14 53.90 -13.71
N VAL A 25 11.47 54.23 -12.60
CA VAL A 25 10.57 55.35 -12.45
C VAL A 25 11.28 56.46 -11.70
N LEU A 26 11.46 57.59 -12.32
CA LEU A 26 12.03 58.81 -11.67
C LEU A 26 10.95 59.44 -10.79
N LEU A 27 11.12 59.30 -9.48
CA LEU A 27 10.24 59.96 -8.52
C LEU A 27 10.82 61.36 -8.15
N PRO A 28 10.00 62.40 -8.11
CA PRO A 28 10.43 63.70 -7.60
C PRO A 28 10.86 63.59 -6.14
N PRO A 29 11.87 64.35 -5.71
CA PRO A 29 12.29 64.35 -4.31
C PRO A 29 11.12 64.79 -3.41
N GLY A 30 10.83 64.00 -2.37
CA GLY A 30 9.71 64.19 -1.45
C GLY A 30 8.50 63.27 -1.66
N LEU A 31 8.45 62.51 -2.76
CA LEU A 31 7.42 61.51 -3.00
C LEU A 31 7.88 60.09 -2.60
N GLU A 32 9.00 59.98 -1.97
CA GLU A 32 9.43 58.69 -1.35
C GLU A 32 8.53 58.45 -0.14
N ARG A 33 7.48 57.65 -0.37
CA ARG A 33 6.71 57.15 0.78
C ARG A 33 7.61 56.22 1.59
N GLY A 34 7.84 56.62 2.81
CA GLY A 34 8.18 55.67 3.85
C GLY A 34 7.14 54.56 3.82
N TYR A 35 7.55 53.34 4.01
CA TYR A 35 6.66 52.16 4.13
C TYR A 35 5.42 52.54 4.95
N SER A 36 4.30 52.83 4.27
CA SER A 36 3.02 52.90 4.95
C SER A 36 2.72 51.49 5.44
N GLU A 37 2.56 51.35 6.73
CA GLU A 37 2.06 50.08 7.27
C GLU A 37 0.83 49.64 6.44
N PRO A 38 0.82 48.40 6.00
CA PRO A 38 -0.32 47.93 5.24
C PRO A 38 -1.60 48.14 6.06
N LEU A 39 -2.61 48.77 5.44
CA LEU A 39 -3.91 49.10 6.07
C LEU A 39 -4.60 47.87 6.68
N PHE A 40 -4.20 46.70 6.27
CA PHE A 40 -4.65 45.42 6.82
C PHE A 40 -3.42 44.67 7.37
N PRO A 41 -3.51 44.03 8.54
CA PRO A 41 -2.44 43.17 9.03
C PRO A 41 -2.15 42.10 7.98
N GLN A 42 -0.85 41.91 7.67
CA GLN A 42 -0.45 40.84 6.76
C GLN A 42 -1.07 39.53 7.25
N PRO A 43 -1.65 38.72 6.34
CA PRO A 43 -2.16 37.42 6.72
C PRO A 43 -1.03 36.68 7.42
N LEU A 44 -1.27 36.28 8.67
CA LEU A 44 -0.33 35.48 9.43
C LEU A 44 0.06 34.29 8.54
N PRO A 45 1.36 33.98 8.41
CA PRO A 45 1.80 32.79 7.71
C PRO A 45 1.00 31.62 8.28
N PRO A 46 0.50 30.70 7.44
CA PRO A 46 -0.27 29.56 7.91
C PRO A 46 0.56 28.93 9.05
N LYS A 47 0.01 28.92 10.27
CA LYS A 47 0.65 28.29 11.42
C LYS A 47 1.07 26.92 10.94
N GLY A 48 2.39 26.65 10.94
CA GLY A 48 2.92 25.38 10.50
C GLY A 48 2.09 24.28 11.13
N THR A 49 1.72 23.29 10.34
CA THR A 49 0.82 22.19 10.70
C THR A 49 1.44 21.25 11.73
N GLU A 50 2.19 21.80 12.68
CA GLU A 50 2.74 21.10 13.83
C GLU A 50 1.62 20.99 14.87
N GLY A 51 0.89 19.87 14.80
CA GLY A 51 -0.19 19.57 15.73
C GLY A 51 -1.42 18.97 15.05
N ILE A 52 -2.23 18.34 15.83
CA ILE A 52 -3.55 17.85 15.42
C ILE A 52 -4.38 19.07 15.00
N THR A 53 -4.86 19.09 13.74
CA THR A 53 -5.74 20.16 13.27
C THR A 53 -6.99 20.22 14.14
N LYS A 54 -7.65 21.40 14.27
CA LYS A 54 -8.91 21.53 15.03
C LYS A 54 -9.95 20.50 14.56
N THR A 55 -10.01 20.23 13.26
CA THR A 55 -10.92 19.22 12.68
C THR A 55 -10.60 17.81 13.15
N SER A 56 -9.31 17.40 13.13
CA SER A 56 -8.92 16.07 13.63
C SER A 56 -9.20 15.92 15.12
N LYS A 57 -9.03 16.99 15.90
CA LYS A 57 -9.33 17.00 17.34
C LYS A 57 -10.82 16.81 17.59
N GLY A 58 -11.70 17.54 16.89
CA GLY A 58 -13.13 17.39 17.00
C GLY A 58 -13.63 15.99 16.56
N ILE A 59 -13.04 15.43 15.52
CA ILE A 59 -13.37 14.06 15.07
C ILE A 59 -12.95 13.03 16.14
N ILE A 60 -11.78 13.18 16.77
CA ILE A 60 -11.35 12.28 17.85
C ILE A 60 -12.28 12.38 19.05
N GLU A 61 -12.66 13.59 19.47
CA GLU A 61 -13.61 13.80 20.56
C GLU A 61 -14.96 13.14 20.26
N LEU A 62 -15.45 13.25 19.02
CA LEU A 62 -16.67 12.57 18.57
C LEU A 62 -16.53 11.05 18.62
N ILE A 63 -15.41 10.49 18.15
CA ILE A 63 -15.14 9.04 18.19
C ILE A 63 -15.13 8.55 19.63
N VAL A 64 -14.46 9.27 20.53
CA VAL A 64 -14.41 8.91 21.96
C VAL A 64 -15.81 8.96 22.57
N ALA A 65 -16.60 9.99 22.28
CA ALA A 65 -17.98 10.09 22.79
C ALA A 65 -18.86 8.94 22.28
N LEU A 66 -18.80 8.64 20.98
CA LEU A 66 -19.53 7.52 20.38
C LEU A 66 -19.07 6.16 20.95
N LEU A 67 -17.78 5.99 21.17
CA LEU A 67 -17.22 4.80 21.82
C LEU A 67 -17.81 4.62 23.21
N VAL A 68 -17.74 5.65 24.06
CA VAL A 68 -18.27 5.58 25.43
C VAL A 68 -19.77 5.22 25.43
N VAL A 69 -20.53 5.86 24.55
CA VAL A 69 -22.00 5.57 24.45
C VAL A 69 -22.20 4.12 23.96
N SER A 70 -21.47 3.66 22.97
CA SER A 70 -21.60 2.29 22.44
C SER A 70 -21.20 1.24 23.51
N GLU A 71 -20.10 1.45 24.22
CA GLU A 71 -19.64 0.54 25.29
C GLU A 71 -20.67 0.43 26.41
N ILE A 72 -21.21 1.57 26.87
CA ILE A 72 -22.27 1.58 27.89
C ILE A 72 -23.52 0.86 27.37
N THR A 73 -23.92 1.12 26.13
CA THR A 73 -25.10 0.48 25.53
C THR A 73 -24.94 -1.03 25.46
N ILE A 74 -23.77 -1.50 24.97
CA ILE A 74 -23.45 -2.93 24.88
C ILE A 74 -23.44 -3.55 26.26
N ALA A 75 -22.77 -2.93 27.23
CA ALA A 75 -22.71 -3.44 28.61
C ALA A 75 -24.11 -3.57 29.25
N LEU A 76 -24.96 -2.54 29.11
CA LEU A 76 -26.34 -2.58 29.61
C LEU A 76 -27.18 -3.66 28.90
N THR A 77 -27.07 -3.76 27.59
CA THR A 77 -27.79 -4.77 26.81
C THR A 77 -27.40 -6.19 27.24
N MET A 78 -26.10 -6.46 27.40
CA MET A 78 -25.61 -7.75 27.87
C MET A 78 -26.02 -8.05 29.31
N TRP A 79 -26.03 -7.03 30.18
CA TRP A 79 -26.53 -7.14 31.56
C TRP A 79 -28.01 -7.55 31.62
N PHE A 80 -28.87 -6.79 30.91
CA PHE A 80 -30.31 -7.05 30.92
C PHE A 80 -30.70 -8.36 30.21
N SER A 81 -29.92 -8.81 29.23
CA SER A 81 -30.12 -10.08 28.53
C SER A 81 -29.59 -11.30 29.31
N GLY A 82 -28.87 -11.11 30.39
CA GLY A 82 -28.22 -12.17 31.15
C GLY A 82 -26.99 -12.80 30.49
N ASN A 83 -26.52 -12.22 29.39
CA ASN A 83 -25.43 -12.77 28.57
C ASN A 83 -24.08 -12.09 28.87
N ILE A 84 -23.78 -11.79 30.12
CA ILE A 84 -22.56 -11.06 30.51
C ILE A 84 -21.27 -11.81 30.07
N GLU A 85 -21.31 -13.14 30.11
CA GLU A 85 -20.14 -13.99 29.70
C GLU A 85 -19.72 -13.74 28.27
N HIS A 86 -20.61 -13.33 27.38
CA HIS A 86 -20.34 -13.05 25.98
C HIS A 86 -20.08 -11.57 25.69
N SER A 87 -19.97 -10.70 26.70
CA SER A 87 -19.76 -9.26 26.54
C SER A 87 -18.35 -8.89 26.05
N PHE A 88 -17.36 -9.74 26.29
CA PHE A 88 -15.96 -9.46 25.92
C PHE A 88 -15.78 -9.18 24.43
N VAL A 89 -16.31 -10.02 23.57
CA VAL A 89 -16.10 -9.90 22.10
C VAL A 89 -16.64 -8.58 21.53
N PRO A 90 -17.89 -8.18 21.77
CA PRO A 90 -18.41 -6.92 21.26
C PRO A 90 -17.73 -5.69 21.87
N LEU A 91 -17.45 -5.67 23.18
CA LEU A 91 -16.75 -4.57 23.84
C LEU A 91 -15.31 -4.43 23.30
N PHE A 92 -14.59 -5.53 23.21
CA PHE A 92 -13.22 -5.54 22.68
C PHE A 92 -13.18 -5.11 21.22
N SER A 93 -14.16 -5.51 20.39
CA SER A 93 -14.22 -5.17 18.96
C SER A 93 -14.49 -3.69 18.74
N THR A 94 -15.42 -3.10 19.50
CA THR A 94 -15.72 -1.66 19.40
C THR A 94 -14.55 -0.80 19.88
N ALA A 95 -13.92 -1.16 21.00
CA ALA A 95 -12.75 -0.47 21.53
C ALA A 95 -11.57 -0.51 20.54
N MET A 96 -11.26 -1.68 19.99
CA MET A 96 -10.18 -1.84 19.01
C MET A 96 -10.47 -1.13 17.69
N GLY A 97 -11.72 -1.17 17.21
CA GLY A 97 -12.15 -0.43 16.03
C GLY A 97 -11.95 1.08 16.19
N ALA A 98 -12.39 1.64 17.33
CA ALA A 98 -12.20 3.05 17.64
C ALA A 98 -10.70 3.42 17.75
N LEU A 99 -9.89 2.54 18.35
CA LEU A 99 -8.44 2.75 18.46
C LEU A 99 -7.76 2.80 17.08
N VAL A 100 -8.11 1.88 16.18
CA VAL A 100 -7.58 1.86 14.81
C VAL A 100 -7.94 3.16 14.08
N ILE A 101 -9.18 3.62 14.17
CA ILE A 101 -9.63 4.87 13.54
C ILE A 101 -8.91 6.07 14.16
N ALA A 102 -8.83 6.14 15.50
CA ALA A 102 -8.15 7.23 16.20
C ALA A 102 -6.67 7.31 15.80
N MET A 103 -5.97 6.17 15.72
CA MET A 103 -4.58 6.12 15.28
C MET A 103 -4.41 6.56 13.82
N ALA A 104 -5.34 6.25 12.93
CA ALA A 104 -5.31 6.72 11.56
C ALA A 104 -5.43 8.26 11.46
N LEU A 105 -6.20 8.88 12.34
CA LEU A 105 -6.44 10.34 12.35
C LEU A 105 -5.31 11.13 13.04
N VAL A 106 -4.71 10.56 14.09
CA VAL A 106 -3.66 11.23 14.89
C VAL A 106 -2.29 11.12 14.23
N ALA A 107 -2.03 10.03 13.54
CA ALA A 107 -0.69 9.70 13.08
C ALA A 107 -0.24 10.56 11.89
N LYS A 108 0.55 11.60 12.17
CA LYS A 108 1.39 12.30 11.17
C LYS A 108 2.71 11.53 10.93
N HIS A 109 2.64 10.20 10.86
CA HIS A 109 3.83 9.37 10.73
C HIS A 109 4.14 9.05 9.27
N THR A 110 5.37 8.61 9.04
CA THR A 110 5.75 8.03 7.74
C THR A 110 4.85 6.84 7.42
N TYR A 111 4.64 6.57 6.12
CA TYR A 111 3.86 5.41 5.66
C TYR A 111 4.23 4.11 6.39
N VAL A 112 5.54 3.87 6.57
CA VAL A 112 6.05 2.67 7.26
C VAL A 112 5.55 2.60 8.70
N ALA A 113 5.67 3.69 9.46
CA ALA A 113 5.24 3.72 10.86
C ALA A 113 3.73 3.53 10.98
N GLN A 114 2.94 4.22 10.15
CA GLN A 114 1.48 4.13 10.15
C GLN A 114 1.01 2.72 9.79
N ALA A 115 1.51 2.14 8.70
CA ALA A 115 1.16 0.79 8.28
C ALA A 115 1.57 -0.26 9.34
N THR A 116 2.76 -0.12 9.94
CA THR A 116 3.21 -1.01 11.01
C THR A 116 2.28 -0.94 12.23
N THR A 117 1.91 0.26 12.67
CA THR A 117 1.00 0.42 13.81
C THR A 117 -0.35 -0.24 13.56
N HIS A 118 -0.94 -0.05 12.36
CA HIS A 118 -2.22 -0.69 12.01
C HIS A 118 -2.12 -2.21 11.97
N ILE A 119 -1.06 -2.76 11.37
CA ILE A 119 -0.84 -4.21 11.32
C ILE A 119 -0.68 -4.77 12.73
N VAL A 120 0.06 -4.11 13.62
CA VAL A 120 0.21 -4.53 15.02
C VAL A 120 -1.13 -4.50 15.75
N LEU A 121 -1.90 -3.42 15.62
CA LEU A 121 -3.22 -3.31 16.27
C LEU A 121 -4.20 -4.38 15.78
N VAL A 122 -4.27 -4.62 14.47
CA VAL A 122 -5.12 -5.67 13.90
C VAL A 122 -4.65 -7.05 14.35
N SER A 123 -3.33 -7.29 14.42
CA SER A 123 -2.79 -8.56 14.94
C SER A 123 -3.16 -8.79 16.40
N LEU A 124 -3.04 -7.77 17.25
CA LEU A 124 -3.47 -7.84 18.65
C LEU A 124 -4.97 -8.10 18.79
N TYR A 125 -5.77 -7.47 17.94
CA TYR A 125 -7.21 -7.71 17.89
C TYR A 125 -7.54 -9.17 17.56
N LEU A 126 -6.94 -9.72 16.51
CA LEU A 126 -7.16 -11.11 16.09
C LEU A 126 -6.72 -12.11 17.17
N LEU A 127 -5.57 -11.88 17.80
CA LEU A 127 -5.07 -12.70 18.90
C LEU A 127 -6.01 -12.59 20.13
N GLY A 128 -6.51 -11.41 20.43
CA GLY A 128 -7.46 -11.21 21.54
C GLY A 128 -8.78 -11.93 21.33
N LEU A 129 -9.29 -11.96 20.09
CA LEU A 129 -10.50 -12.73 19.74
C LEU A 129 -10.28 -14.23 19.86
N ASP A 130 -9.15 -14.73 19.34
CA ASP A 130 -8.85 -16.17 19.39
C ASP A 130 -8.47 -16.64 20.82
N GLY A 131 -7.94 -15.72 21.65
CA GLY A 131 -7.63 -15.98 23.07
C GLY A 131 -8.83 -16.35 23.93
N THR A 132 -10.07 -16.11 23.45
CA THR A 132 -11.30 -16.60 24.08
C THR A 132 -11.57 -18.07 23.79
N SER A 133 -10.86 -18.67 22.83
CA SER A 133 -10.92 -20.08 22.50
C SER A 133 -9.86 -20.87 23.27
N THR A 134 -10.05 -22.17 23.38
CA THR A 134 -9.12 -23.05 24.11
C THR A 134 -7.78 -23.26 23.39
N HIS A 135 -7.72 -23.00 22.10
CA HIS A 135 -6.52 -23.19 21.28
C HIS A 135 -6.38 -22.05 20.25
N LEU A 136 -5.21 -21.37 20.28
CA LEU A 136 -4.84 -20.41 19.25
C LEU A 136 -4.54 -21.14 17.95
N SER A 137 -5.37 -20.96 16.92
CA SER A 137 -5.19 -21.66 15.64
C SER A 137 -5.37 -20.73 14.43
N TRP A 138 -6.56 -20.20 14.26
CA TRP A 138 -6.87 -19.37 13.09
C TRP A 138 -6.20 -17.98 13.15
N SER A 139 -6.08 -17.42 14.36
CA SER A 139 -5.43 -16.11 14.54
C SER A 139 -3.96 -16.13 14.16
N LEU A 140 -3.25 -17.23 14.44
CA LEU A 140 -1.85 -17.37 14.06
C LEU A 140 -1.69 -17.34 12.54
N ILE A 141 -2.60 -18.00 11.80
CA ILE A 141 -2.60 -17.97 10.34
C ILE A 141 -2.85 -16.55 9.84
N ALA A 142 -3.85 -15.86 10.41
CA ALA A 142 -4.20 -14.49 10.02
C ALA A 142 -3.08 -13.49 10.37
N VAL A 143 -2.48 -13.58 11.55
CA VAL A 143 -1.35 -12.73 11.96
C VAL A 143 -0.11 -13.03 11.10
N GLY A 144 0.15 -14.29 10.76
CA GLY A 144 1.20 -14.64 9.81
C GLY A 144 0.99 -14.02 8.43
N ALA A 145 -0.26 -14.00 7.93
CA ALA A 145 -0.59 -13.32 6.67
C ALA A 145 -0.36 -11.81 6.75
N LEU A 146 -0.73 -11.17 7.87
CA LEU A 146 -0.47 -9.74 8.09
C LEU A 146 1.03 -9.44 8.17
N LEU A 147 1.81 -10.31 8.80
CA LEU A 147 3.26 -10.17 8.84
C LEU A 147 3.89 -10.35 7.46
N LEU A 148 3.40 -11.31 6.68
CA LEU A 148 3.80 -11.49 5.30
C LEU A 148 3.46 -10.24 4.46
N LEU A 149 2.26 -9.71 4.60
CA LEU A 149 1.84 -8.46 3.96
C LEU A 149 2.76 -7.30 4.36
N TRP A 150 3.14 -7.21 5.63
CA TRP A 150 4.08 -6.17 6.09
C TRP A 150 5.44 -6.30 5.41
N VAL A 151 5.99 -7.52 5.32
CA VAL A 151 7.27 -7.76 4.65
C VAL A 151 7.19 -7.38 3.17
N PHE A 152 6.12 -7.75 2.47
CA PHE A 152 5.98 -7.48 1.03
C PHE A 152 5.63 -6.02 0.72
N ALA A 153 4.71 -5.39 1.46
CA ALA A 153 4.18 -4.07 1.14
C ALA A 153 4.88 -2.94 1.88
N VAL A 154 5.35 -3.18 3.11
CA VAL A 154 5.92 -2.11 3.96
C VAL A 154 7.44 -2.18 3.97
N PHE A 155 8.03 -3.34 4.31
CA PHE A 155 9.48 -3.47 4.40
C PHE A 155 10.19 -3.13 3.10
N THR A 156 9.65 -3.55 1.94
CA THR A 156 10.22 -3.26 0.60
C THR A 156 10.32 -1.76 0.29
N THR A 157 9.50 -0.92 0.94
CA THR A 157 9.56 0.54 0.76
C THR A 157 10.68 1.20 1.55
N THR A 158 11.26 0.50 2.52
CA THR A 158 12.30 1.03 3.40
C THR A 158 13.61 1.29 2.64
N LYS A 159 14.38 2.28 3.13
CA LYS A 159 15.70 2.59 2.55
C LYS A 159 16.66 1.40 2.61
N LYS A 160 16.60 0.59 3.69
CA LYS A 160 17.43 -0.62 3.87
C LYS A 160 17.13 -1.68 2.80
N ALA A 161 15.86 -1.94 2.53
CA ALA A 161 15.45 -2.90 1.51
C ALA A 161 15.90 -2.47 0.11
N LYS A 162 15.78 -1.18 -0.20
CA LYS A 162 16.22 -0.60 -1.48
C LYS A 162 17.73 -0.59 -1.65
N ALA A 163 18.51 -0.54 -0.57
CA ALA A 163 19.98 -0.58 -0.62
C ALA A 163 20.53 -2.00 -0.87
N HIS A 164 19.79 -3.04 -0.43
CA HIS A 164 20.26 -4.43 -0.45
C HIS A 164 19.25 -5.36 -1.12
N HIS A 165 19.06 -5.23 -2.44
CA HIS A 165 18.06 -5.99 -3.20
C HIS A 165 18.17 -7.51 -3.03
N GLY A 166 19.39 -8.07 -3.02
CA GLY A 166 19.60 -9.52 -2.85
C GLY A 166 19.12 -10.02 -1.48
N TRP A 167 19.47 -9.33 -0.40
CA TRP A 167 18.99 -9.67 0.95
C TRP A 167 17.49 -9.47 1.10
N THR A 168 16.93 -8.45 0.45
CA THR A 168 15.48 -8.23 0.42
C THR A 168 14.76 -9.36 -0.28
N ALA A 169 15.25 -9.80 -1.44
CA ALA A 169 14.68 -10.95 -2.14
C ALA A 169 14.74 -12.24 -1.29
N LEU A 170 15.90 -12.52 -0.68
CA LEU A 170 16.06 -13.65 0.25
C LEU A 170 15.06 -13.60 1.42
N LEU A 171 14.85 -12.43 2.01
CA LEU A 171 13.91 -12.26 3.11
C LEU A 171 12.46 -12.49 2.65
N LEU A 172 12.09 -11.99 1.47
CA LEU A 172 10.77 -12.22 0.88
C LEU A 172 10.53 -13.72 0.64
N MET A 173 11.51 -14.41 0.08
CA MET A 173 11.45 -15.86 -0.15
C MET A 173 11.32 -16.63 1.18
N ALA A 174 12.17 -16.32 2.15
CA ALA A 174 12.15 -16.98 3.45
C ALA A 174 10.85 -16.72 4.21
N SER A 175 10.31 -15.51 4.15
CA SER A 175 9.03 -15.16 4.79
C SER A 175 7.85 -15.90 4.16
N LEU A 176 7.82 -16.02 2.83
CA LEU A 176 6.78 -16.78 2.14
C LEU A 176 6.84 -18.28 2.48
N LEU A 177 8.03 -18.88 2.40
CA LEU A 177 8.23 -20.29 2.76
C LEU A 177 7.91 -20.54 4.22
N GLY A 178 8.36 -19.67 5.13
CA GLY A 178 8.07 -19.76 6.56
C GLY A 178 6.58 -19.70 6.86
N TYR A 179 5.85 -18.81 6.16
CA TYR A 179 4.40 -18.70 6.31
C TYR A 179 3.68 -19.97 5.83
N VAL A 180 4.06 -20.51 4.67
CA VAL A 180 3.47 -21.76 4.15
C VAL A 180 3.79 -22.95 5.06
N ALA A 181 5.02 -23.04 5.59
CA ALA A 181 5.41 -24.06 6.57
C ALA A 181 4.59 -23.96 7.87
N MET A 182 4.37 -22.73 8.35
CA MET A 182 3.54 -22.46 9.53
C MET A 182 2.09 -22.92 9.31
N ILE A 183 1.48 -22.57 8.16
CA ILE A 183 0.14 -23.06 7.81
C ILE A 183 0.10 -24.57 7.82
N ASN A 184 1.07 -25.24 7.17
CA ASN A 184 1.12 -26.70 7.12
C ASN A 184 1.23 -27.30 8.53
N SER A 185 2.07 -26.75 9.40
CA SER A 185 2.23 -27.26 10.76
C SER A 185 0.97 -27.05 11.63
N ILE A 186 0.26 -25.94 11.47
CA ILE A 186 -0.97 -25.66 12.22
C ILE A 186 -2.11 -26.58 11.77
N ILE A 187 -2.27 -26.79 10.45
CA ILE A 187 -3.38 -27.58 9.92
C ILE A 187 -3.15 -29.08 10.03
N ALA A 188 -1.93 -29.54 9.75
CA ALA A 188 -1.62 -30.97 9.64
C ALA A 188 -0.83 -31.52 10.83
N GLY A 189 -0.46 -30.68 11.80
CA GLY A 189 0.38 -31.06 12.96
C GLY A 189 1.86 -31.30 12.62
N ASN A 190 2.17 -31.57 11.37
CA ASN A 190 3.52 -31.84 10.85
C ASN A 190 3.70 -31.25 9.45
N LEU A 191 4.94 -31.18 8.96
CA LEU A 191 5.27 -30.69 7.60
C LEU A 191 4.97 -31.78 6.54
N THR A 192 3.69 -32.13 6.36
CA THR A 192 3.28 -33.24 5.50
C THR A 192 3.34 -32.92 4.02
N TRP A 193 2.68 -31.84 3.58
CA TRP A 193 2.64 -31.43 2.18
C TRP A 193 3.64 -30.31 1.85
N PHE A 194 4.26 -29.70 2.86
CA PHE A 194 5.22 -28.62 2.65
C PHE A 194 6.41 -29.07 1.79
N VAL A 195 7.04 -30.18 2.17
CA VAL A 195 8.22 -30.69 1.46
C VAL A 195 7.88 -31.20 0.05
N PRO A 196 6.88 -32.09 -0.12
CA PRO A 196 6.61 -32.66 -1.44
C PRO A 196 5.87 -31.71 -2.41
N VAL A 197 5.18 -30.69 -1.94
CA VAL A 197 4.35 -29.82 -2.79
C VAL A 197 4.84 -28.36 -2.76
N ALA A 198 4.91 -27.75 -1.58
CA ALA A 198 5.19 -26.32 -1.48
C ALA A 198 6.63 -25.98 -1.87
N LEU A 199 7.59 -26.78 -1.46
CA LEU A 199 9.00 -26.52 -1.73
C LEU A 199 9.34 -26.55 -3.22
N PRO A 200 9.00 -27.58 -4.02
CA PRO A 200 9.26 -27.57 -5.46
C PRO A 200 8.50 -26.47 -6.20
N THR A 201 7.28 -26.16 -5.79
CA THR A 201 6.51 -25.06 -6.35
C THR A 201 7.18 -23.71 -6.10
N ALA A 202 7.65 -23.47 -4.88
CA ALA A 202 8.39 -22.27 -4.51
C ALA A 202 9.73 -22.18 -5.25
N CYS A 203 10.44 -23.28 -5.47
CA CYS A 203 11.67 -23.29 -6.27
C CYS A 203 11.41 -22.79 -7.70
N VAL A 204 10.33 -23.21 -8.35
CA VAL A 204 9.98 -22.73 -9.69
C VAL A 204 9.67 -21.24 -9.69
N LEU A 205 8.88 -20.77 -8.73
CA LEU A 205 8.57 -19.35 -8.58
C LEU A 205 9.85 -18.52 -8.40
N PHE A 206 10.72 -18.89 -7.47
CA PHE A 206 11.90 -18.12 -7.15
C PHE A 206 12.98 -18.18 -8.23
N LEU A 207 13.15 -19.31 -8.88
CA LEU A 207 14.05 -19.43 -10.03
C LEU A 207 13.52 -18.61 -11.22
N GLY A 208 12.21 -18.61 -11.44
CA GLY A 208 11.60 -17.80 -12.49
C GLY A 208 11.78 -16.30 -12.25
N GLU A 209 11.46 -15.83 -11.04
CA GLU A 209 11.65 -14.42 -10.67
C GLU A 209 13.12 -14.02 -10.63
N GLY A 210 14.01 -14.88 -10.16
CA GLY A 210 15.45 -14.65 -10.17
C GLY A 210 16.01 -14.55 -11.59
N LEU A 211 15.60 -15.42 -12.50
CA LEU A 211 15.98 -15.38 -13.92
C LEU A 211 15.45 -14.09 -14.58
N PHE A 212 14.19 -13.74 -14.29
CA PHE A 212 13.62 -12.49 -14.81
C PHE A 212 14.41 -11.28 -14.33
N TYR A 213 14.71 -11.20 -13.04
CA TYR A 213 15.51 -10.11 -12.47
C TYR A 213 16.92 -10.04 -13.10
N PHE A 214 17.59 -11.19 -13.29
CA PHE A 214 18.88 -11.27 -13.96
C PHE A 214 18.81 -10.77 -15.40
N LEU A 215 17.82 -11.21 -16.17
CA LEU A 215 17.60 -10.76 -17.54
C LEU A 215 17.28 -9.25 -17.60
N PHE A 216 16.56 -8.74 -16.62
CA PHE A 216 16.26 -7.31 -16.50
C PHE A 216 17.54 -6.49 -16.25
N LEU A 217 18.41 -6.94 -15.34
CA LEU A 217 19.68 -6.26 -15.03
C LEU A 217 20.66 -6.24 -16.21
N THR A 218 20.71 -7.32 -16.98
CA THR A 218 21.64 -7.45 -18.11
C THR A 218 21.21 -6.64 -19.33
N ARG A 219 19.92 -6.36 -19.50
CA ARG A 219 19.36 -5.55 -20.60
C ARG A 219 19.37 -4.04 -20.32
N LYS A 220 20.52 -3.48 -20.01
CA LYS A 220 20.73 -2.03 -19.75
C LYS A 220 20.22 -1.07 -20.84
N LYS A 221 19.99 -1.51 -22.06
CA LYS A 221 19.79 -0.65 -23.24
C LYS A 221 18.35 -0.57 -23.74
N ASN A 222 17.48 -1.54 -23.45
CA ASN A 222 16.07 -1.51 -23.86
C ASN A 222 15.21 -1.36 -22.61
N ARG A 223 14.51 -0.22 -22.51
CA ARG A 223 13.46 -0.05 -21.50
C ARG A 223 12.41 -1.14 -21.74
N LEU A 224 12.35 -2.14 -20.85
CA LEU A 224 11.26 -3.08 -20.83
C LEU A 224 9.95 -2.28 -20.72
N GLN A 225 9.05 -2.50 -21.67
CA GLN A 225 7.72 -1.90 -21.59
C GLN A 225 6.95 -2.59 -20.47
N LEU A 226 6.02 -1.88 -19.84
CA LEU A 226 5.16 -2.46 -18.81
C LEU A 226 4.51 -3.77 -19.26
N ALA A 227 4.19 -3.87 -20.57
CA ALA A 227 3.65 -5.08 -21.18
C ALA A 227 4.59 -6.28 -21.08
N ASP A 228 5.90 -6.08 -21.30
CA ASP A 228 6.88 -7.17 -21.20
C ASP A 228 7.01 -7.68 -19.78
N LEU A 229 7.00 -6.76 -18.81
CA LEU A 229 7.06 -7.08 -17.40
C LEU A 229 5.83 -7.90 -16.96
N VAL A 230 4.64 -7.48 -17.34
CA VAL A 230 3.40 -8.20 -17.06
C VAL A 230 3.42 -9.58 -17.72
N PHE A 231 3.87 -9.67 -18.97
CA PHE A 231 3.93 -10.93 -19.72
C PHE A 231 4.86 -11.96 -19.06
N PHE A 232 6.07 -11.57 -18.66
CA PHE A 232 7.00 -12.46 -17.97
C PHE A 232 6.46 -12.95 -16.63
N ASN A 233 5.90 -12.06 -15.83
CA ASN A 233 5.30 -12.43 -14.54
C ASN A 233 4.12 -13.38 -14.70
N LEU A 234 3.30 -13.20 -15.73
CA LEU A 234 2.20 -14.13 -16.04
C LEU A 234 2.70 -15.51 -16.45
N ILE A 235 3.79 -15.61 -17.22
CA ILE A 235 4.41 -16.90 -17.57
C ILE A 235 4.93 -17.60 -16.31
N ILE A 236 5.66 -16.88 -15.44
CA ILE A 236 6.18 -17.44 -14.19
C ILE A 236 5.04 -17.94 -13.30
N LEU A 237 3.99 -17.13 -13.12
CA LEU A 237 2.80 -17.50 -12.37
C LEU A 237 2.15 -18.75 -12.94
N PHE A 238 1.99 -18.82 -14.27
CA PHE A 238 1.39 -19.95 -14.93
C PHE A 238 2.21 -21.25 -14.75
N LEU A 239 3.53 -21.16 -14.90
CA LEU A 239 4.42 -22.30 -14.67
C LEU A 239 4.36 -22.75 -13.20
N THR A 240 4.34 -21.81 -12.27
CA THR A 240 4.24 -22.09 -10.83
C THR A 240 2.93 -22.81 -10.49
N LEU A 241 1.79 -22.36 -11.04
CA LEU A 241 0.49 -22.98 -10.83
C LEU A 241 0.40 -24.38 -11.48
N THR A 242 1.04 -24.57 -12.62
CA THR A 242 1.12 -25.89 -13.28
C THR A 242 1.92 -26.89 -12.45
N VAL A 243 3.07 -26.44 -11.92
CA VAL A 243 3.90 -27.28 -11.03
C VAL A 243 3.16 -27.59 -9.73
N LEU A 244 2.47 -26.61 -9.16
CA LEU A 244 1.62 -26.83 -7.98
C LEU A 244 0.56 -27.91 -8.22
N ASP A 245 -0.13 -27.88 -9.38
CA ASP A 245 -1.13 -28.89 -9.72
C ASP A 245 -0.55 -30.29 -9.85
N ILE A 246 0.57 -30.43 -10.56
CA ILE A 246 1.26 -31.71 -10.76
C ILE A 246 1.68 -32.33 -9.41
N PHE A 247 2.36 -31.54 -8.55
CA PHE A 247 2.85 -32.04 -7.26
C PHE A 247 1.71 -32.28 -6.27
N MET A 248 0.64 -31.46 -6.29
CA MET A 248 -0.54 -31.68 -5.47
C MET A 248 -1.31 -32.94 -5.91
N THR A 249 -1.46 -33.17 -7.23
CA THR A 249 -2.11 -34.36 -7.76
C THR A 249 -1.30 -35.62 -7.43
N HIS A 250 0.02 -35.55 -7.58
CA HIS A 250 0.90 -36.64 -7.17
C HIS A 250 0.82 -36.94 -5.66
N TYR A 251 0.84 -35.89 -4.83
CA TYR A 251 0.73 -36.04 -3.37
C TYR A 251 -0.60 -36.68 -2.95
N ARG A 252 -1.72 -36.33 -3.61
CA ARG A 252 -3.08 -36.81 -3.25
C ARG A 252 -3.43 -38.15 -3.86
N GLN A 253 -3.01 -38.44 -5.10
CA GLN A 253 -3.47 -39.56 -5.92
C GLN A 253 -2.34 -40.49 -6.36
N GLY A 254 -1.09 -40.15 -6.13
CA GLY A 254 0.07 -40.89 -6.62
C GLY A 254 0.32 -40.79 -8.13
N LEU A 255 -0.46 -39.97 -8.85
CA LEU A 255 -0.40 -39.84 -10.30
C LEU A 255 0.29 -38.53 -10.72
N TRP A 256 1.23 -38.60 -11.67
CA TRP A 256 1.83 -37.47 -12.32
C TRP A 256 0.94 -36.99 -13.47
N SER A 257 -0.11 -36.21 -13.16
CA SER A 257 -1.06 -35.73 -14.15
C SER A 257 -1.48 -34.29 -13.82
N LEU A 258 -1.91 -33.58 -14.87
CA LEU A 258 -2.55 -32.26 -14.74
C LEU A 258 -4.03 -32.48 -14.42
N SER A 259 -4.55 -31.72 -13.47
CA SER A 259 -5.96 -31.78 -13.06
C SER A 259 -6.67 -30.47 -13.40
N TRP A 260 -6.64 -29.51 -12.49
CA TRP A 260 -7.32 -28.21 -12.65
C TRP A 260 -6.52 -27.23 -13.51
N SER A 261 -5.19 -27.38 -13.62
CA SER A 261 -4.37 -26.47 -14.43
C SER A 261 -4.63 -26.59 -15.93
N LEU A 262 -5.26 -27.68 -16.41
CA LEU A 262 -5.70 -27.78 -17.81
C LEU A 262 -6.63 -26.63 -18.22
N SER A 263 -7.51 -26.17 -17.33
CA SER A 263 -8.37 -25.01 -17.60
C SER A 263 -7.58 -23.71 -17.70
N LEU A 264 -6.46 -23.60 -16.99
CA LEU A 264 -5.56 -22.43 -17.08
C LEU A 264 -4.82 -22.38 -18.42
N PHE A 265 -4.55 -23.54 -19.06
CA PHE A 265 -3.91 -23.56 -20.38
C PHE A 265 -4.77 -22.86 -21.43
N SER A 266 -6.08 -23.06 -21.42
CA SER A 266 -6.99 -22.39 -22.35
C SER A 266 -6.97 -20.86 -22.13
N ALA A 267 -7.01 -20.41 -20.89
CA ALA A 267 -6.92 -19.00 -20.54
C ALA A 267 -5.56 -18.39 -20.93
N ALA A 268 -4.47 -19.11 -20.70
CA ALA A 268 -3.12 -18.69 -21.09
C ALA A 268 -2.96 -18.57 -22.61
N ILE A 269 -3.48 -19.54 -23.37
CA ILE A 269 -3.45 -19.48 -24.84
C ILE A 269 -4.22 -18.26 -25.34
N LEU A 270 -5.43 -17.99 -24.81
CA LEU A 270 -6.21 -16.81 -25.15
C LEU A 270 -5.46 -15.51 -24.84
N LEU A 271 -4.81 -15.43 -23.68
CA LEU A 271 -4.02 -14.29 -23.27
C LEU A 271 -2.82 -14.07 -24.19
N ILE A 272 -2.09 -15.13 -24.54
CA ILE A 272 -0.97 -15.10 -25.47
C ILE A 272 -1.44 -14.62 -26.85
N LEU A 273 -2.52 -15.17 -27.37
CA LEU A 273 -3.10 -14.75 -28.66
C LEU A 273 -3.49 -13.26 -28.63
N LEU A 274 -4.10 -12.80 -27.53
CA LEU A 274 -4.43 -11.38 -27.36
C LEU A 274 -3.18 -10.50 -27.34
N LEU A 275 -2.16 -10.89 -26.59
CA LEU A 275 -0.89 -10.15 -26.51
C LEU A 275 -0.14 -10.13 -27.84
N VAL A 276 -0.10 -11.26 -28.55
CA VAL A 276 0.46 -11.35 -29.91
C VAL A 276 -0.34 -10.46 -30.86
N GLY A 277 -1.67 -10.51 -30.80
CA GLY A 277 -2.55 -9.64 -31.59
C GLY A 277 -2.32 -8.17 -31.34
N VAL A 278 -2.19 -7.76 -30.06
CA VAL A 278 -1.86 -6.38 -29.68
C VAL A 278 -0.45 -5.99 -30.15
N SER A 279 0.54 -6.87 -30.03
CA SER A 279 1.92 -6.61 -30.46
C SER A 279 2.05 -6.51 -31.97
N ALA A 280 1.33 -7.34 -32.73
CA ALA A 280 1.34 -7.38 -34.20
C ALA A 280 0.53 -6.23 -34.81
N SER A 281 -0.56 -5.80 -34.20
CA SER A 281 -1.43 -4.75 -34.70
C SER A 281 -0.93 -3.34 -34.35
N ARG A 282 -0.48 -2.57 -35.34
CA ARG A 282 -0.09 -1.16 -35.15
C ARG A 282 -1.26 -0.29 -34.63
N ARG A 283 -2.53 -0.63 -34.96
CA ARG A 283 -3.72 0.10 -34.51
C ARG A 283 -3.97 -0.16 -33.00
N LEU A 284 -3.97 -1.40 -32.57
CA LEU A 284 -4.14 -1.79 -31.17
C LEU A 284 -3.02 -1.25 -30.29
N ARG A 285 -1.77 -1.35 -30.77
CA ARG A 285 -0.61 -0.79 -30.05
C ARG A 285 -0.76 0.73 -29.84
N ARG A 286 -1.20 1.49 -30.86
CA ARG A 286 -1.46 2.91 -30.73
C ARG A 286 -2.58 3.21 -29.72
N TYR A 287 -3.62 2.42 -29.70
CA TYR A 287 -4.73 2.58 -28.75
C TYR A 287 -4.28 2.44 -27.31
N PHE A 288 -3.48 1.41 -27.00
CA PHE A 288 -2.97 1.19 -25.65
C PHE A 288 -1.78 2.08 -25.24
N THR A 289 -1.06 2.67 -26.20
CA THR A 289 0.08 3.57 -25.92
C THR A 289 -0.25 5.05 -26.07
N SER A 290 -1.37 5.43 -26.68
CA SER A 290 -1.74 6.82 -26.93
C SER A 290 -2.14 7.60 -25.67
N GLN A 291 -2.47 6.92 -24.58
CA GLN A 291 -2.88 7.57 -23.32
C GLN A 291 -1.73 8.27 -22.58
N ASN A 292 -0.47 8.08 -22.98
CA ASN A 292 0.69 8.67 -22.31
C ASN A 292 1.31 9.90 -23.02
N ARG A 293 0.67 10.46 -24.05
CA ARG A 293 1.18 11.67 -24.74
C ARG A 293 0.54 12.98 -24.31
N HIS A 294 -0.37 12.97 -23.34
CA HIS A 294 -1.04 14.18 -22.81
C HIS A 294 -0.77 14.40 -21.32
N ARG A 295 0.45 14.09 -20.87
CA ARG A 295 0.94 14.59 -19.58
C ARG A 295 2.34 15.15 -19.72
#